data_bf57e09056ddfa3b0af2123a5ab5c81b
#
_entry.id   bf57e09056ddfa3b0af2123a5ab5c81b
#
_cell.length_a   1.000
_cell.length_b   1.000
_cell.length_c   1.000
_cell.angle_alpha   90.00
_cell.angle_beta   90.00
_cell.angle_gamma   90.00
#
_symmetry.space_group_name_H-M   'P 1'
#
loop_
_entity.id
_entity.type
_entity.pdbx_description
1 polymer ?
#
loop_
_entity_poly.entity_id
_entity_poly.type
_entity_poly.pdbx_seq_one_letter_code
_entity_poly.pdbx_strand_id
1 'polypeptide(L)'
;MDFVVNVSFIIPYRGIAFVSETPKKINWHNGMLHNENQAAVEYKDGYGLYMYHGVRVPEKVILQPEKLTKEDWLNEKNLEVRRIIQERMGERFVTEIKGKVVSKHQDKRIGEIIEIDISPDPEKIVHYLHAQDWSTERMYFLRIPPDITDSMEAQAFTYSNERVKLTKEDFEQIYQRKVVRT
;
A
#
# COMPACT_ATOMS: atom_id res chain seq x y z
N MET A 1 -17.89 1.58 41.77
CA MET A 1 -18.66 1.49 40.49
C MET A 1 -17.74 1.69 39.26
N ASP A 2 -16.43 1.68 39.44
CA ASP A 2 -15.45 1.98 38.37
C ASP A 2 -15.01 0.81 37.49
N PHE A 3 -15.44 -0.41 37.87
CA PHE A 3 -15.04 -1.63 37.16
C PHE A 3 -15.64 -1.71 35.74
N VAL A 4 -16.90 -1.31 35.58
CA VAL A 4 -17.62 -1.41 34.30
C VAL A 4 -17.13 -0.37 33.26
N VAL A 5 -16.55 0.74 33.71
CA VAL A 5 -16.09 1.82 32.82
C VAL A 5 -14.71 1.52 32.23
N ASN A 6 -13.92 0.64 32.86
CA ASN A 6 -12.53 0.37 32.48
C ASN A 6 -12.30 -0.99 31.85
N VAL A 7 -13.35 -1.77 31.60
CA VAL A 7 -13.28 -3.15 31.08
C VAL A 7 -14.04 -3.27 29.78
N SER A 8 -13.36 -3.72 28.71
CA SER A 8 -13.99 -3.97 27.40
C SER A 8 -14.72 -5.31 27.37
N PHE A 9 -14.10 -6.36 27.93
CA PHE A 9 -14.71 -7.67 28.04
C PHE A 9 -14.10 -8.49 29.19
N ILE A 10 -14.83 -9.48 29.66
CA ILE A 10 -14.41 -10.45 30.67
C ILE A 10 -14.69 -11.84 30.15
N ILE A 11 -13.69 -12.71 30.17
CA ILE A 11 -13.83 -14.12 29.87
C ILE A 11 -13.66 -14.88 31.20
N PRO A 12 -14.78 -15.32 31.86
CA PRO A 12 -14.69 -16.09 33.08
C PRO A 12 -14.25 -17.52 32.79
N TYR A 13 -13.36 -18.03 33.61
CA TYR A 13 -12.93 -19.42 33.64
C TYR A 13 -12.94 -19.99 35.06
N ARG A 14 -12.75 -21.30 35.21
CA ARG A 14 -12.81 -21.94 36.53
C ARG A 14 -11.72 -21.44 37.46
N GLY A 15 -12.07 -20.58 38.44
CA GLY A 15 -11.12 -20.00 39.41
C GLY A 15 -10.26 -18.84 38.91
N ILE A 16 -10.48 -18.37 37.66
CA ILE A 16 -9.75 -17.24 37.06
C ILE A 16 -10.67 -16.49 36.10
N ALA A 17 -10.39 -15.23 35.84
CA ALA A 17 -11.04 -14.47 34.76
C ALA A 17 -9.98 -13.71 33.96
N PHE A 18 -10.12 -13.74 32.63
CA PHE A 18 -9.36 -12.85 31.73
C PHE A 18 -10.16 -11.56 31.56
N VAL A 19 -9.51 -10.44 31.81
CA VAL A 19 -10.13 -9.12 31.75
C VAL A 19 -9.35 -8.26 30.75
N SER A 20 -10.06 -7.68 29.79
CA SER A 20 -9.48 -6.70 28.85
C SER A 20 -9.86 -5.30 29.29
N GLU A 21 -8.86 -4.44 29.48
CA GLU A 21 -9.10 -3.02 29.72
C GLU A 21 -9.63 -2.31 28.45
N THR A 22 -10.32 -1.20 28.68
CA THR A 22 -10.68 -0.29 27.57
C THR A 22 -9.45 0.41 27.05
N PRO A 23 -9.32 0.55 25.71
CA PRO A 23 -8.26 1.35 25.14
C PRO A 23 -8.27 2.79 25.67
N LYS A 24 -7.09 3.34 25.91
CA LYS A 24 -6.89 4.76 26.27
C LYS A 24 -7.24 5.70 25.10
N LYS A 25 -6.92 5.25 23.86
CA LYS A 25 -7.13 6.01 22.63
C LYS A 25 -7.47 5.09 21.47
N ILE A 26 -8.41 5.52 20.64
CA ILE A 26 -8.76 4.85 19.39
C ILE A 26 -8.83 5.92 18.29
N ASN A 27 -8.12 5.70 17.20
CA ASN A 27 -8.09 6.57 16.03
C ASN A 27 -8.81 5.89 14.85
N TRP A 28 -9.73 6.63 14.24
CA TRP A 28 -10.53 6.19 13.10
C TRP A 28 -10.35 7.15 11.93
N HIS A 29 -10.36 6.60 10.74
CA HIS A 29 -10.45 7.36 9.50
C HIS A 29 -11.38 6.61 8.53
N ASN A 30 -12.42 7.29 8.04
CA ASN A 30 -13.43 6.72 7.15
C ASN A 30 -14.02 5.38 7.64
N GLY A 31 -14.34 5.29 8.95
CA GLY A 31 -14.93 4.09 9.56
C GLY A 31 -13.96 2.92 9.79
N MET A 32 -12.66 3.09 9.51
CA MET A 32 -11.62 2.09 9.73
C MET A 32 -10.61 2.56 10.77
N LEU A 33 -10.07 1.63 11.57
CA LEU A 33 -8.94 1.92 12.44
C LEU A 33 -7.74 2.37 11.61
N HIS A 34 -7.20 3.55 11.91
CA HIS A 34 -6.12 4.13 11.13
C HIS A 34 -5.34 5.17 11.90
N ASN A 35 -4.02 5.15 11.73
CA ASN A 35 -3.16 6.27 12.09
C ASN A 35 -1.84 6.18 11.30
N GLU A 36 -1.31 7.31 10.86
CA GLU A 36 -0.08 7.39 10.07
C GLU A 36 1.18 7.62 10.91
N ASN A 37 1.04 8.05 12.17
CA ASN A 37 2.16 8.52 12.98
C ASN A 37 2.24 7.88 14.36
N GLN A 38 1.21 7.15 14.78
CA GLN A 38 1.13 6.51 16.10
C GLN A 38 0.21 5.28 16.05
N ALA A 39 0.07 4.55 17.15
CA ALA A 39 -0.88 3.47 17.23
C ALA A 39 -2.31 3.92 16.92
N ALA A 40 -3.06 3.14 16.16
CA ALA A 40 -4.48 3.37 15.94
C ALA A 40 -5.31 3.04 17.20
N VAL A 41 -4.86 2.06 17.99
CA VAL A 41 -5.42 1.74 19.30
C VAL A 41 -4.28 1.73 20.30
N GLU A 42 -4.42 2.48 21.40
CA GLU A 42 -3.43 2.57 22.48
C GLU A 42 -4.05 2.16 23.82
N TYR A 43 -3.38 1.32 24.56
CA TYR A 43 -3.77 0.90 25.90
C TYR A 43 -2.94 1.61 26.98
N LYS A 44 -3.41 1.56 28.25
CA LYS A 44 -2.77 2.24 29.37
C LYS A 44 -1.39 1.67 29.74
N ASP A 45 -1.17 0.39 29.45
CA ASP A 45 0.09 -0.33 29.67
C ASP A 45 1.15 -0.03 28.59
N GLY A 46 0.80 0.78 27.57
CA GLY A 46 1.68 1.12 26.45
C GLY A 46 1.55 0.17 25.26
N TYR A 47 0.71 -0.89 25.36
CA TYR A 47 0.45 -1.74 24.21
C TYR A 47 -0.29 -0.96 23.12
N GLY A 48 0.16 -1.09 21.88
CA GLY A 48 -0.39 -0.40 20.72
C GLY A 48 -0.74 -1.35 19.57
N LEU A 49 -1.86 -1.06 18.89
CA LEU A 49 -2.20 -1.71 17.62
C LEU A 49 -1.98 -0.69 16.50
N TYR A 50 -1.06 -1.03 15.61
CA TYR A 50 -0.75 -0.21 14.44
C TYR A 50 -1.60 -0.66 13.27
N MET A 51 -2.46 0.25 12.80
CA MET A 51 -3.43 -0.02 11.74
C MET A 51 -3.35 1.07 10.67
N TYR A 52 -3.34 0.67 9.42
CA TYR A 52 -3.35 1.55 8.26
C TYR A 52 -4.56 1.20 7.38
N HIS A 53 -5.56 2.08 7.33
CA HIS A 53 -6.85 1.85 6.65
C HIS A 53 -7.48 0.49 6.96
N GLY A 54 -7.55 0.13 8.27
CA GLY A 54 -8.13 -1.13 8.73
C GLY A 54 -7.21 -2.35 8.64
N VAL A 55 -6.05 -2.23 8.03
CA VAL A 55 -5.05 -3.31 7.93
C VAL A 55 -4.05 -3.20 9.08
N ARG A 56 -3.86 -4.31 9.81
CA ARG A 56 -2.82 -4.37 10.85
C ARG A 56 -1.44 -4.43 10.19
N VAL A 57 -0.56 -3.55 10.61
CA VAL A 57 0.80 -3.44 10.08
C VAL A 57 1.83 -3.51 11.21
N PRO A 58 3.09 -3.89 10.93
CA PRO A 58 4.19 -3.74 11.90
C PRO A 58 4.36 -2.29 12.36
N GLU A 59 4.74 -2.12 13.62
CA GLU A 59 4.99 -0.80 14.24
C GLU A 59 5.91 0.08 13.39
N LYS A 60 6.98 -0.49 12.85
CA LYS A 60 7.96 0.20 11.99
C LYS A 60 7.31 0.90 10.79
N VAL A 61 6.26 0.30 10.21
CA VAL A 61 5.54 0.86 9.04
C VAL A 61 4.86 2.19 9.37
N ILE A 62 4.43 2.36 10.62
CA ILE A 62 3.78 3.58 11.09
C ILE A 62 4.78 4.56 11.68
N LEU A 63 5.62 4.10 12.62
CA LEU A 63 6.47 5.01 13.40
C LEU A 63 7.78 5.39 12.72
N GLN A 64 8.27 4.57 11.79
CA GLN A 64 9.59 4.77 11.18
C GLN A 64 9.55 4.46 9.67
N PRO A 65 8.61 5.05 8.91
CA PRO A 65 8.48 4.75 7.48
C PRO A 65 9.75 5.12 6.69
N GLU A 66 10.52 6.08 7.17
CA GLU A 66 11.80 6.49 6.59
C GLU A 66 12.91 5.42 6.73
N LYS A 67 12.73 4.44 7.62
CA LYS A 67 13.66 3.32 7.84
C LYS A 67 13.21 2.01 7.18
N LEU A 68 12.12 2.04 6.43
CA LEU A 68 11.67 0.88 5.66
C LEU A 68 12.67 0.58 4.55
N THR A 69 12.96 -0.70 4.34
CA THR A 69 13.96 -1.18 3.38
C THR A 69 13.34 -2.17 2.38
N LYS A 70 14.11 -2.50 1.34
CA LYS A 70 13.77 -3.58 0.40
C LYS A 70 13.52 -4.90 1.13
N GLU A 71 14.32 -5.22 2.14
CA GLU A 71 14.21 -6.45 2.92
C GLU A 71 12.91 -6.50 3.73
N ASP A 72 12.46 -5.38 4.32
CA ASP A 72 11.17 -5.31 5.01
C ASP A 72 10.03 -5.65 4.05
N TRP A 73 10.09 -5.13 2.81
CA TRP A 73 9.10 -5.39 1.78
C TRP A 73 9.15 -6.82 1.24
N LEU A 74 10.34 -7.38 0.97
CA LEU A 74 10.51 -8.74 0.45
C LEU A 74 10.10 -9.81 1.46
N ASN A 75 10.43 -9.61 2.74
CA ASN A 75 10.15 -10.57 3.81
C ASN A 75 8.69 -10.55 4.27
N GLU A 76 7.93 -9.51 3.94
CA GLU A 76 6.52 -9.43 4.29
C GLU A 76 5.69 -10.42 3.43
N LYS A 77 4.96 -11.32 4.10
CA LYS A 77 4.15 -12.35 3.43
C LYS A 77 2.74 -11.88 3.09
N ASN A 78 2.22 -10.94 3.87
CA ASN A 78 0.89 -10.39 3.64
C ASN A 78 0.95 -9.35 2.51
N LEU A 79 0.27 -9.63 1.40
CA LEU A 79 0.29 -8.76 0.21
C LEU A 79 -0.26 -7.35 0.48
N GLU A 80 -1.25 -7.22 1.36
CA GLU A 80 -1.79 -5.91 1.74
C GLU A 80 -0.80 -5.11 2.58
N VAL A 81 -0.10 -5.75 3.52
CA VAL A 81 0.97 -5.11 4.29
C VAL A 81 2.14 -4.75 3.38
N ARG A 82 2.51 -5.62 2.44
CA ARG A 82 3.54 -5.34 1.42
C ARG A 82 3.19 -4.11 0.58
N ARG A 83 1.92 -3.99 0.15
CA ARG A 83 1.41 -2.81 -0.56
C ARG A 83 1.53 -1.54 0.30
N ILE A 84 1.19 -1.63 1.59
CA ILE A 84 1.29 -0.50 2.52
C ILE A 84 2.75 -0.10 2.75
N ILE A 85 3.67 -1.05 2.90
CA ILE A 85 5.12 -0.76 3.00
C ILE A 85 5.58 0.03 1.78
N GLN A 86 5.20 -0.42 0.58
CA GLN A 86 5.49 0.27 -0.67
C GLN A 86 4.94 1.71 -0.69
N GLU A 87 3.68 1.90 -0.31
CA GLU A 87 3.03 3.20 -0.22
C GLU A 87 3.74 4.12 0.79
N ARG A 88 4.11 3.59 1.96
CA ARG A 88 4.83 4.33 3.01
C ARG A 88 6.27 4.69 2.65
N MET A 89 6.92 3.89 1.81
CA MET A 89 8.24 4.21 1.24
C MET A 89 8.15 5.32 0.20
N GLY A 90 7.01 5.43 -0.51
CA GLY A 90 6.79 6.44 -1.55
C GLY A 90 7.84 6.38 -2.67
N GLU A 91 8.36 7.54 -3.08
CA GLU A 91 9.37 7.63 -4.16
C GLU A 91 10.68 6.88 -3.86
N ARG A 92 11.01 6.70 -2.57
CA ARG A 92 12.19 5.93 -2.17
C ARG A 92 12.07 4.46 -2.55
N PHE A 93 10.85 3.93 -2.70
CA PHE A 93 10.65 2.54 -3.09
C PHE A 93 11.45 2.17 -4.34
N VAL A 94 11.39 3.00 -5.38
CA VAL A 94 12.15 2.77 -6.63
C VAL A 94 13.65 2.75 -6.39
N THR A 95 14.14 3.72 -5.63
CA THR A 95 15.57 3.89 -5.36
C THR A 95 16.12 2.76 -4.49
N GLU A 96 15.39 2.39 -3.43
CA GLU A 96 15.79 1.35 -2.47
C GLU A 96 15.73 -0.05 -3.07
N ILE A 97 14.74 -0.32 -3.92
CA ILE A 97 14.57 -1.62 -4.57
C ILE A 97 15.57 -1.83 -5.71
N LYS A 98 16.19 -0.74 -6.21
CA LYS A 98 17.11 -0.77 -7.36
C LYS A 98 16.48 -1.42 -8.59
N GLY A 99 15.22 -1.06 -8.85
CA GLY A 99 14.52 -1.51 -10.04
C GLY A 99 15.17 -0.98 -11.32
N LYS A 100 15.12 -1.77 -12.37
CA LYS A 100 15.58 -1.37 -13.70
C LYS A 100 14.43 -0.73 -14.47
N VAL A 101 14.62 0.47 -15.00
CA VAL A 101 13.63 1.09 -15.89
C VAL A 101 13.65 0.37 -17.24
N VAL A 102 12.54 -0.27 -17.60
CA VAL A 102 12.36 -1.01 -18.86
C VAL A 102 11.81 -0.10 -19.95
N SER A 103 10.87 0.76 -19.59
CA SER A 103 10.23 1.72 -20.49
C SER A 103 9.96 3.01 -19.74
N LYS A 104 10.06 4.16 -20.42
CA LYS A 104 9.77 5.47 -19.83
C LYS A 104 9.11 6.37 -20.85
N HIS A 105 7.99 6.96 -20.48
CA HIS A 105 7.31 7.98 -21.25
C HIS A 105 7.68 9.38 -20.73
N GLN A 106 7.67 10.40 -21.60
CA GLN A 106 7.98 11.79 -21.20
C GLN A 106 6.91 12.38 -20.26
N ASP A 107 5.64 12.04 -20.49
CA ASP A 107 4.55 12.42 -19.58
C ASP A 107 4.52 11.50 -18.37
N LYS A 108 4.69 12.07 -17.18
CA LYS A 108 4.66 11.35 -15.89
C LYS A 108 3.34 10.61 -15.64
N ARG A 109 2.25 11.05 -16.26
CA ARG A 109 0.92 10.42 -16.15
C ARG A 109 0.86 9.10 -16.92
N ILE A 110 1.66 8.96 -17.98
CA ILE A 110 1.89 7.66 -18.63
C ILE A 110 2.90 6.85 -17.85
N GLY A 111 3.96 7.50 -17.36
CA GLY A 111 4.89 6.96 -16.41
C GLY A 111 5.99 6.11 -17.00
N GLU A 112 6.53 5.24 -16.16
CA GLU A 112 7.64 4.35 -16.49
C GLU A 112 7.38 2.94 -15.96
N ILE A 113 7.89 1.92 -16.64
CA ILE A 113 7.85 0.54 -16.19
C ILE A 113 9.17 0.23 -15.48
N ILE A 114 9.04 -0.30 -14.27
CA ILE A 114 10.17 -0.68 -13.42
C ILE A 114 10.15 -2.19 -13.23
N GLU A 115 11.21 -2.84 -13.67
CA GLU A 115 11.51 -4.24 -13.44
C GLU A 115 12.21 -4.42 -12.10
N ILE A 116 11.72 -5.31 -11.25
CA ILE A 116 12.26 -5.55 -9.92
C ILE A 116 12.57 -7.05 -9.77
N ASP A 117 13.81 -7.36 -9.39
CA ASP A 117 14.19 -8.71 -8.98
C ASP A 117 13.78 -8.94 -7.51
N ILE A 118 12.84 -9.85 -7.32
CA ILE A 118 12.31 -10.24 -6.02
C ILE A 118 12.80 -11.62 -5.58
N SER A 119 13.88 -12.13 -6.18
CA SER A 119 14.47 -13.40 -5.74
C SER A 119 14.71 -13.40 -4.22
N PRO A 120 14.46 -14.50 -3.48
CA PRO A 120 14.20 -15.87 -3.94
C PRO A 120 12.72 -16.23 -4.21
N ASP A 121 11.82 -15.28 -4.36
CA ASP A 121 10.43 -15.57 -4.70
C ASP A 121 10.35 -16.36 -6.03
N PRO A 122 9.42 -17.34 -6.18
CA PRO A 122 9.26 -18.13 -7.42
C PRO A 122 9.06 -17.28 -8.68
N GLU A 123 8.44 -16.13 -8.58
CA GLU A 123 8.24 -15.24 -9.72
C GLU A 123 9.52 -14.54 -10.19
N LYS A 124 10.52 -14.42 -9.31
CA LYS A 124 11.84 -13.79 -9.52
C LYS A 124 11.79 -12.34 -10.02
N ILE A 125 11.03 -12.04 -11.06
CA ILE A 125 10.96 -10.71 -11.69
C ILE A 125 9.50 -10.26 -11.72
N VAL A 126 9.27 -9.02 -11.30
CA VAL A 126 7.98 -8.35 -11.36
C VAL A 126 8.10 -6.99 -12.02
N HIS A 127 7.07 -6.60 -12.77
CA HIS A 127 6.97 -5.27 -13.35
C HIS A 127 5.98 -4.40 -12.58
N TYR A 128 6.35 -3.14 -12.40
CA TYR A 128 5.48 -2.11 -11.85
C TYR A 128 5.40 -0.92 -12.81
N LEU A 129 4.19 -0.45 -13.04
CA LEU A 129 3.95 0.86 -13.63
C LEU A 129 4.04 1.91 -12.52
N HIS A 130 5.00 2.84 -12.66
CA HIS A 130 5.16 4.00 -11.81
C HIS A 130 4.67 5.24 -12.57
N ALA A 131 3.53 5.75 -12.19
CA ALA A 131 2.87 6.83 -12.90
C ALA A 131 2.13 7.79 -11.95
N GLN A 132 1.83 9.00 -12.45
CA GLN A 132 1.09 10.01 -11.72
C GLN A 132 -0.41 9.90 -11.99
N ASP A 133 -1.21 9.89 -10.93
CA ASP A 133 -2.67 9.91 -11.03
C ASP A 133 -3.18 11.24 -11.65
N TRP A 134 -4.14 11.13 -12.58
CA TRP A 134 -4.68 12.27 -13.31
C TRP A 134 -5.47 13.26 -12.47
N SER A 135 -6.04 12.80 -11.35
CA SER A 135 -6.96 13.59 -10.54
C SER A 135 -6.31 14.11 -9.27
N THR A 136 -5.40 13.35 -8.68
CA THR A 136 -4.79 13.64 -7.38
C THR A 136 -3.33 14.09 -7.47
N GLU A 137 -2.72 13.95 -8.66
CA GLU A 137 -1.30 14.20 -8.92
C GLU A 137 -0.33 13.34 -8.09
N ARG A 138 -0.85 12.37 -7.34
CA ARG A 138 -0.03 11.44 -6.56
C ARG A 138 0.64 10.42 -7.44
N MET A 139 1.88 10.08 -7.12
CA MET A 139 2.57 8.95 -7.74
C MET A 139 2.04 7.64 -7.18
N TYR A 140 1.86 6.66 -8.04
CA TYR A 140 1.43 5.32 -7.67
C TYR A 140 2.27 4.25 -8.37
N PHE A 141 2.30 3.08 -7.76
CA PHE A 141 2.92 1.87 -8.30
C PHE A 141 1.86 0.81 -8.48
N LEU A 142 1.62 0.41 -9.70
CA LEU A 142 0.70 -0.67 -10.01
C LEU A 142 1.45 -1.85 -10.58
N ARG A 143 1.25 -3.03 -9.99
CA ARG A 143 1.80 -4.26 -10.53
C ARG A 143 1.15 -4.56 -11.86
N ILE A 144 1.96 -4.85 -12.86
CA ILE A 144 1.54 -5.21 -14.22
C ILE A 144 2.14 -6.57 -14.61
N PRO A 145 1.55 -7.28 -15.58
CA PRO A 145 2.14 -8.49 -16.16
C PRO A 145 3.56 -8.23 -16.68
N PRO A 146 4.49 -9.20 -16.49
CA PRO A 146 5.89 -9.02 -16.87
C PRO A 146 6.14 -9.00 -18.39
N ASP A 147 5.18 -9.41 -19.20
CA ASP A 147 5.21 -9.36 -20.66
C ASP A 147 4.90 -7.96 -21.21
N ILE A 148 4.31 -7.08 -20.39
CA ILE A 148 4.07 -5.68 -20.78
C ILE A 148 5.37 -4.89 -20.59
N THR A 149 5.89 -4.36 -21.72
CA THR A 149 7.16 -3.61 -21.77
C THR A 149 7.01 -2.19 -22.34
N ASP A 150 5.81 -1.76 -22.67
CA ASP A 150 5.50 -0.41 -23.16
C ASP A 150 4.62 0.33 -22.14
N SER A 151 5.00 1.57 -21.77
CA SER A 151 4.30 2.35 -20.72
C SER A 151 2.86 2.69 -21.11
N MET A 152 2.55 2.88 -22.41
CA MET A 152 1.20 3.19 -22.89
C MET A 152 0.32 1.93 -22.81
N GLU A 153 0.87 0.76 -23.15
CA GLU A 153 0.22 -0.53 -22.98
C GLU A 153 -0.03 -0.85 -21.50
N ALA A 154 0.92 -0.53 -20.63
CA ALA A 154 0.76 -0.67 -19.18
C ALA A 154 -0.40 0.18 -18.66
N GLN A 155 -0.56 1.42 -19.14
CA GLN A 155 -1.70 2.24 -18.79
C GLN A 155 -3.01 1.64 -19.32
N ALA A 156 -3.05 1.18 -20.57
CA ALA A 156 -4.23 0.51 -21.13
C ALA A 156 -4.64 -0.68 -20.26
N PHE A 157 -3.68 -1.48 -19.80
CA PHE A 157 -3.92 -2.60 -18.88
C PHE A 157 -4.54 -2.12 -17.55
N THR A 158 -4.03 -1.04 -16.93
CA THR A 158 -4.55 -0.54 -15.64
C THR A 158 -5.97 0.02 -15.74
N TYR A 159 -6.36 0.55 -16.89
CA TYR A 159 -7.72 1.03 -17.16
C TYR A 159 -8.67 -0.07 -17.64
N SER A 160 -8.14 -1.24 -17.98
CA SER A 160 -8.93 -2.41 -18.34
C SER A 160 -9.60 -3.03 -17.11
N ASN A 161 -10.74 -3.68 -17.30
CA ASN A 161 -11.42 -4.45 -16.28
C ASN A 161 -12.01 -5.74 -16.89
N GLU A 162 -12.74 -6.52 -16.11
CA GLU A 162 -13.35 -7.78 -16.59
C GLU A 162 -14.29 -7.61 -17.79
N ARG A 163 -14.89 -6.41 -17.94
CA ARG A 163 -15.86 -6.13 -19.01
C ARG A 163 -15.26 -5.39 -20.20
N VAL A 164 -14.24 -4.58 -19.96
CA VAL A 164 -13.61 -3.73 -20.98
C VAL A 164 -12.11 -4.00 -21.00
N LYS A 165 -11.64 -4.54 -22.11
CA LYS A 165 -10.20 -4.69 -22.39
C LYS A 165 -9.79 -3.57 -23.33
N LEU A 166 -8.89 -2.71 -22.87
CA LEU A 166 -8.35 -1.62 -23.67
C LEU A 166 -7.05 -2.05 -24.32
N THR A 167 -6.91 -1.73 -25.59
CA THR A 167 -5.65 -1.82 -26.32
C THR A 167 -4.80 -0.57 -26.08
N LYS A 168 -3.54 -0.62 -26.50
CA LYS A 168 -2.67 0.55 -26.51
C LYS A 168 -3.28 1.71 -27.33
N GLU A 169 -3.82 1.40 -28.49
CA GLU A 169 -4.45 2.34 -29.42
C GLU A 169 -5.70 3.00 -28.81
N ASP A 170 -6.52 2.22 -28.12
CA ASP A 170 -7.69 2.73 -27.39
C ASP A 170 -7.27 3.73 -26.32
N PHE A 171 -6.22 3.40 -25.55
CA PHE A 171 -5.71 4.27 -24.52
C PHE A 171 -5.06 5.53 -25.11
N GLU A 172 -4.32 5.44 -26.20
CA GLU A 172 -3.78 6.60 -26.91
C GLU A 172 -4.87 7.60 -27.31
N GLN A 173 -6.01 7.13 -27.79
CA GLN A 173 -7.14 8.02 -28.11
C GLN A 173 -7.72 8.70 -26.86
N ILE A 174 -7.82 7.96 -25.74
CA ILE A 174 -8.27 8.52 -24.46
C ILE A 174 -7.27 9.59 -23.98
N TYR A 175 -5.99 9.30 -24.07
CA TYR A 175 -4.90 10.20 -23.68
C TYR A 175 -4.94 11.49 -24.48
N GLN A 176 -5.02 11.42 -25.80
CA GLN A 176 -5.09 12.59 -26.68
C GLN A 176 -6.31 13.49 -26.35
N ARG A 177 -7.48 12.90 -26.09
CA ARG A 177 -8.66 13.65 -25.68
C ARG A 177 -8.51 14.36 -24.33
N LYS A 178 -7.76 13.79 -23.39
CA LYS A 178 -7.50 14.40 -22.08
C LYS A 178 -6.49 15.53 -22.18
N VAL A 179 -5.42 15.36 -22.94
CA VAL A 179 -4.34 16.37 -23.10
C VAL A 179 -4.83 17.61 -23.86
N VAL A 180 -5.72 17.46 -24.86
CA VAL A 180 -6.26 18.59 -25.64
C VAL A 180 -7.26 19.44 -24.83
N ARG A 181 -7.80 18.94 -23.71
CA ARG A 181 -8.76 19.65 -22.87
C ARG A 181 -8.15 20.39 -21.68
N THR A 182 -6.84 20.26 -21.46
CA THR A 182 -6.06 21.03 -20.47
C THR A 182 -5.33 22.16 -21.16
#